data_f853888c4757c9fb2d3b5e6dd4e67bd7
#
_entry.id   f853888c4757c9fb2d3b5e6dd4e67bd7
#
_cell.length_a   1.000
_cell.length_b   1.000
_cell.length_c   1.000
_cell.angle_alpha   90.00
_cell.angle_beta   90.00
_cell.angle_gamma   90.00
#
_symmetry.space_group_name_H-M   'P 1'
#
loop_
_entity.id
_entity.type
_entity.pdbx_description
1 polymer ?
#
loop_
_entity_poly.entity_id
_entity_poly.type
_entity_poly.pdbx_seq_one_letter_code
_entity_poly.pdbx_strand_id
1 'polypeptide(L)'
;MRAVVVDSFAHSLVNLLGPHAQNPESLRAFSVVTENWNAASDEDRARTLPLIFATFKLFENARFQQRQGTLDRQQWEGWDAYIRIYYNRPGVKTWWTIRRAAFAAGFRDYLEKSQPVEDLPPISQLIRGESPSDKSGRT
;
A
#
# COMPACT_ATOMS: atom_id res chain seq x y z
N MET A 1 -13.50 -19.87 10.95
CA MET A 1 -13.96 -18.71 10.15
C MET A 1 -12.90 -17.62 10.02
N ARG A 2 -12.22 -17.22 11.11
CA ARG A 2 -11.15 -16.21 11.04
C ARG A 2 -9.97 -16.65 10.17
N ALA A 3 -9.54 -17.90 10.27
CA ALA A 3 -8.42 -18.43 9.49
C ALA A 3 -8.70 -18.38 7.97
N VAL A 4 -9.94 -18.66 7.55
CA VAL A 4 -10.32 -18.61 6.13
C VAL A 4 -10.24 -17.19 5.57
N VAL A 5 -10.63 -16.17 6.35
CA VAL A 5 -10.56 -14.77 5.94
C VAL A 5 -9.10 -14.34 5.76
N VAL A 6 -8.22 -14.68 6.71
CA VAL A 6 -6.79 -14.34 6.65
C VAL A 6 -6.12 -15.02 5.46
N ASP A 7 -6.37 -16.31 5.26
CA ASP A 7 -5.81 -17.05 4.12
C ASP A 7 -6.28 -16.46 2.79
N SER A 8 -7.54 -16.01 2.72
CA SER A 8 -8.09 -15.36 1.53
C SER A 8 -7.37 -14.05 1.22
N PHE A 9 -7.08 -13.22 2.22
CA PHE A 9 -6.33 -11.98 2.03
C PHE A 9 -4.88 -12.25 1.59
N ALA A 10 -4.20 -13.18 2.24
CA ALA A 10 -2.84 -13.55 1.88
C ALA A 10 -2.78 -14.08 0.43
N HIS A 11 -3.70 -14.93 0.07
CA HIS A 11 -3.80 -15.48 -1.27
C HIS A 11 -4.08 -14.38 -2.32
N SER A 12 -5.01 -13.49 -2.03
CA SER A 12 -5.33 -12.35 -2.91
C SER A 12 -4.12 -11.43 -3.09
N LEU A 13 -3.39 -11.16 -2.03
CA LEU A 13 -2.19 -10.32 -2.09
C LEU A 13 -1.10 -10.97 -2.96
N VAL A 14 -0.85 -12.26 -2.79
CA VAL A 14 0.12 -13.01 -3.61
C VAL A 14 -0.31 -13.01 -5.08
N ASN A 15 -1.57 -13.26 -5.37
CA ASN A 15 -2.08 -13.24 -6.74
C ASN A 15 -1.97 -11.86 -7.39
N LEU A 16 -2.16 -10.80 -6.60
CA LEU A 16 -2.04 -9.43 -7.07
C LEU A 16 -0.59 -9.04 -7.35
N LEU A 17 0.33 -9.36 -6.43
CA LEU A 17 1.72 -8.93 -6.49
C LEU A 17 2.62 -9.84 -7.31
N GLY A 18 2.28 -11.13 -7.42
CA GLY A 18 3.14 -12.12 -8.07
C GLY A 18 3.58 -11.74 -9.49
N PRO A 19 2.66 -11.42 -10.41
CA PRO A 19 3.04 -11.03 -11.78
C PRO A 19 3.90 -9.76 -11.81
N HIS A 20 3.66 -8.80 -10.92
CA HIS A 20 4.43 -7.57 -10.84
C HIS A 20 5.83 -7.80 -10.27
N ALA A 21 5.97 -8.71 -9.30
CA ALA A 21 7.25 -9.05 -8.70
C ALA A 21 8.22 -9.69 -9.71
N GLN A 22 7.71 -10.31 -10.77
CA GLN A 22 8.51 -10.93 -11.83
C GLN A 22 8.86 -9.98 -12.98
N ASN A 23 8.35 -8.73 -12.95
CA ASN A 23 8.56 -7.76 -14.03
C ASN A 23 9.32 -6.55 -13.51
N PRO A 24 10.62 -6.39 -13.88
CA PRO A 24 11.43 -5.26 -13.39
C PRO A 24 10.86 -3.89 -13.78
N GLU A 25 10.24 -3.76 -14.95
CA GLU A 25 9.63 -2.50 -15.37
C GLU A 25 8.42 -2.13 -14.52
N SER A 26 7.61 -3.11 -14.13
CA SER A 26 6.48 -2.88 -13.22
C SER A 26 6.95 -2.46 -11.84
N LEU A 27 8.02 -3.06 -11.31
CA LEU A 27 8.59 -2.68 -10.02
C LEU A 27 9.17 -1.26 -10.07
N ARG A 28 9.87 -0.92 -11.14
CA ARG A 28 10.43 0.42 -11.33
C ARG A 28 9.29 1.46 -11.42
N ALA A 29 8.29 1.21 -12.24
CA ALA A 29 7.14 2.10 -12.39
C ALA A 29 6.42 2.30 -11.06
N PHE A 30 6.16 1.23 -10.32
CA PHE A 30 5.53 1.28 -9.01
C PHE A 30 6.31 2.16 -8.04
N SER A 31 7.63 2.00 -7.97
CA SER A 31 8.49 2.78 -7.10
C SER A 31 8.41 4.28 -7.43
N VAL A 32 8.54 4.64 -8.71
CA VAL A 32 8.51 6.03 -9.15
C VAL A 32 7.13 6.66 -8.89
N VAL A 33 6.06 5.98 -9.28
CA VAL A 33 4.69 6.49 -9.19
C VAL A 33 4.27 6.70 -7.73
N THR A 34 4.61 5.76 -6.85
CA THR A 34 4.22 5.85 -5.44
C THR A 34 5.01 6.90 -4.68
N GLU A 35 6.20 7.25 -5.13
CA GLU A 35 6.99 8.31 -4.51
C GLU A 35 6.70 9.69 -5.09
N ASN A 36 6.45 9.80 -6.40
CA ASN A 36 6.19 11.08 -7.04
C ASN A 36 5.30 10.91 -8.27
N TRP A 37 4.00 11.05 -8.08
CA TRP A 37 3.01 10.92 -9.14
C TRP A 37 3.30 11.83 -10.33
N ASN A 38 3.61 13.10 -10.06
CA ASN A 38 3.77 14.11 -11.10
C ASN A 38 5.05 13.93 -11.92
N ALA A 39 6.09 13.36 -11.31
CA ALA A 39 7.36 13.12 -12.00
C ALA A 39 7.34 11.81 -12.81
N ALA A 40 6.35 10.95 -12.59
CA ALA A 40 6.21 9.69 -13.32
C ALA A 40 5.71 9.96 -14.74
N SER A 41 6.12 9.12 -15.70
CA SER A 41 5.61 9.19 -17.05
C SER A 41 4.16 8.66 -17.12
N ASP A 42 3.46 9.01 -18.21
CA ASP A 42 2.11 8.49 -18.45
C ASP A 42 2.10 6.97 -18.52
N GLU A 43 3.12 6.37 -19.12
CA GLU A 43 3.26 4.93 -19.22
C GLU A 43 3.43 4.30 -17.83
N ASP A 44 4.27 4.88 -16.98
CA ASP A 44 4.51 4.38 -15.63
C ASP A 44 3.24 4.46 -14.79
N ARG A 45 2.50 5.57 -14.87
CA ARG A 45 1.22 5.71 -14.18
C ARG A 45 0.20 4.69 -14.69
N ALA A 46 0.12 4.49 -16.02
CA ALA A 46 -0.80 3.52 -16.61
C ALA A 46 -0.50 2.09 -16.16
N ARG A 47 0.78 1.72 -16.02
CA ARG A 47 1.19 0.40 -15.52
C ARG A 47 0.84 0.22 -14.05
N THR A 48 0.91 1.26 -13.26
CA THR A 48 0.78 1.20 -11.80
C THR A 48 -0.66 1.38 -11.32
N LEU A 49 -1.50 2.09 -12.07
CA LEU A 49 -2.88 2.40 -11.68
C LEU A 49 -3.70 1.17 -11.29
N PRO A 50 -3.77 0.10 -12.12
CA PRO A 50 -4.57 -1.07 -11.73
C PRO A 50 -4.08 -1.72 -10.45
N LEU A 51 -2.78 -1.74 -10.22
CA LEU A 51 -2.18 -2.33 -9.02
C LEU A 51 -2.56 -1.53 -7.77
N ILE A 52 -2.43 -0.21 -7.82
CA ILE A 52 -2.81 0.65 -6.69
C ILE A 52 -4.30 0.48 -6.39
N PHE A 53 -5.15 0.53 -7.41
CA PHE A 53 -6.60 0.42 -7.22
C PHE A 53 -6.98 -0.93 -6.59
N ALA A 54 -6.46 -2.02 -7.12
CA ALA A 54 -6.75 -3.36 -6.60
C ALA A 54 -6.23 -3.53 -5.17
N THR A 55 -5.05 -2.99 -4.85
CA THR A 55 -4.48 -3.01 -3.51
C THR A 55 -5.39 -2.28 -2.52
N PHE A 56 -5.89 -1.10 -2.89
CA PHE A 56 -6.77 -0.33 -2.01
C PHE A 56 -8.15 -0.96 -1.86
N LYS A 57 -8.66 -1.67 -2.88
CA LYS A 57 -9.87 -2.46 -2.74
C LYS A 57 -9.68 -3.61 -1.76
N LEU A 58 -8.50 -4.23 -1.76
CA LEU A 58 -8.15 -5.24 -0.76
C LEU A 58 -8.10 -4.64 0.65
N PHE A 59 -7.51 -3.46 0.80
CA PHE A 59 -7.45 -2.75 2.08
C PHE A 59 -8.84 -2.38 2.60
N GLU A 60 -9.70 -1.89 1.72
CA GLU A 60 -11.11 -1.59 2.05
C GLU A 60 -11.82 -2.82 2.58
N ASN A 61 -11.64 -3.97 1.93
CA ASN A 61 -12.22 -5.22 2.39
C ASN A 61 -11.63 -5.67 3.74
N ALA A 62 -10.34 -5.52 3.96
CA ALA A 62 -9.71 -5.84 5.24
C ALA A 62 -10.31 -4.99 6.37
N ARG A 63 -10.49 -3.69 6.14
CA ARG A 63 -11.14 -2.79 7.11
C ARG A 63 -12.58 -3.20 7.38
N PHE A 64 -13.32 -3.54 6.33
CA PHE A 64 -14.69 -4.02 6.46
C PHE A 64 -14.75 -5.28 7.33
N GLN A 65 -13.89 -6.27 7.06
CA GLN A 65 -13.85 -7.51 7.83
C GLN A 65 -13.47 -7.27 9.30
N GLN A 66 -12.55 -6.35 9.54
CA GLN A 66 -12.19 -5.96 10.91
C GLN A 66 -13.42 -5.40 11.66
N ARG A 67 -14.20 -4.55 11.00
CA ARG A 67 -15.39 -3.97 11.62
C ARG A 67 -16.49 -5.01 11.85
N GLN A 68 -16.54 -6.07 11.05
CA GLN A 68 -17.46 -7.19 11.22
C GLN A 68 -16.98 -8.18 12.30
N GLY A 69 -15.79 -7.98 12.85
CA GLY A 69 -15.22 -8.85 13.86
C GLY A 69 -14.64 -10.16 13.33
N THR A 70 -14.41 -10.28 12.03
CA THR A 70 -13.89 -11.49 11.40
C THR A 70 -12.38 -11.52 11.29
N LEU A 71 -11.70 -10.43 11.63
CA LEU A 71 -10.25 -10.37 11.74
C LEU A 71 -9.83 -10.32 13.20
N ASP A 72 -8.80 -11.10 13.56
CA ASP A 72 -8.17 -11.04 14.85
C ASP A 72 -7.49 -9.67 15.04
N ARG A 73 -7.49 -9.19 16.29
CA ARG A 73 -6.92 -7.90 16.65
C ARG A 73 -5.45 -7.76 16.27
N GLN A 74 -4.63 -8.77 16.54
CA GLN A 74 -3.21 -8.73 16.21
C GLN A 74 -2.98 -8.68 14.70
N GLN A 75 -3.77 -9.43 13.94
CA GLN A 75 -3.70 -9.42 12.48
C GLN A 75 -4.14 -8.08 11.93
N TRP A 76 -5.19 -7.50 12.50
CA TRP A 76 -5.63 -6.16 12.10
C TRP A 76 -4.55 -5.11 12.38
N GLU A 77 -3.87 -5.17 13.51
CA GLU A 77 -2.79 -4.22 13.83
C GLU A 77 -1.70 -4.23 12.74
N GLY A 78 -1.34 -5.41 12.25
CA GLY A 78 -0.39 -5.55 11.13
C GLY A 78 -0.95 -4.97 9.83
N TRP A 79 -2.19 -5.26 9.50
CA TRP A 79 -2.85 -4.70 8.31
C TRP A 79 -2.97 -3.18 8.41
N ASP A 80 -3.38 -2.67 9.56
CA ASP A 80 -3.52 -1.23 9.79
C ASP A 80 -2.20 -0.50 9.58
N ALA A 81 -1.11 -1.02 10.12
CA ALA A 81 0.22 -0.45 9.92
C ALA A 81 0.61 -0.46 8.44
N TYR A 82 0.42 -1.59 7.75
CA TYR A 82 0.73 -1.74 6.33
C TYR A 82 -0.07 -0.76 5.46
N ILE A 83 -1.37 -0.66 5.72
CA ILE A 83 -2.27 0.27 5.01
C ILE A 83 -1.79 1.71 5.18
N ARG A 84 -1.44 2.10 6.41
CA ARG A 84 -0.99 3.46 6.69
C ARG A 84 0.37 3.76 6.04
N ILE A 85 1.28 2.80 6.04
CA ILE A 85 2.56 2.91 5.35
C ILE A 85 2.33 3.17 3.85
N TYR A 86 1.47 2.38 3.25
CA TYR A 86 1.20 2.46 1.82
C TYR A 86 0.49 3.78 1.45
N TYR A 87 -0.55 4.12 2.20
CA TYR A 87 -1.37 5.31 1.96
C TYR A 87 -0.55 6.61 2.07
N ASN A 88 0.41 6.65 2.98
CA ASN A 88 1.16 7.88 3.25
C ASN A 88 2.32 8.13 2.27
N ARG A 89 2.51 7.29 1.26
CA ARG A 89 3.44 7.58 0.17
C ARG A 89 2.91 8.75 -0.67
N PRO A 90 3.76 9.72 -1.03
CA PRO A 90 3.28 10.95 -1.67
C PRO A 90 2.50 10.72 -2.96
N GLY A 91 2.96 9.82 -3.83
CA GLY A 91 2.28 9.50 -5.07
C GLY A 91 0.95 8.80 -4.86
N VAL A 92 0.85 7.96 -3.83
CA VAL A 92 -0.39 7.29 -3.46
C VAL A 92 -1.42 8.30 -2.96
N LYS A 93 -1.01 9.27 -2.15
CA LYS A 93 -1.91 10.34 -1.70
C LYS A 93 -2.45 11.17 -2.85
N THR A 94 -1.62 11.46 -3.85
CA THR A 94 -2.06 12.16 -5.06
C THR A 94 -3.11 11.32 -5.81
N TRP A 95 -2.84 10.05 -6.02
CA TRP A 95 -3.79 9.13 -6.63
C TRP A 95 -5.10 9.07 -5.84
N TRP A 96 -5.02 8.97 -4.51
CA TRP A 96 -6.19 8.91 -3.63
C TRP A 96 -7.10 10.13 -3.82
N THR A 97 -6.53 11.31 -3.89
CA THR A 97 -7.28 12.55 -4.11
C THR A 97 -8.14 12.45 -5.38
N ILE A 98 -7.63 11.78 -6.41
CA ILE A 98 -8.32 11.64 -7.69
C ILE A 98 -9.37 10.53 -7.64
N ARG A 99 -9.13 9.45 -6.90
CA ARG A 99 -9.93 8.21 -6.96
C ARG A 99 -10.75 7.90 -5.70
N ARG A 100 -10.67 8.72 -4.67
CA ARG A 100 -11.33 8.47 -3.38
C ARG A 100 -12.84 8.21 -3.50
N ALA A 101 -13.51 8.79 -4.48
CA ALA A 101 -14.95 8.62 -4.69
C ALA A 101 -15.35 7.17 -5.03
N ALA A 102 -14.41 6.33 -5.47
CA ALA A 102 -14.66 4.92 -5.76
C ALA A 102 -14.68 4.03 -4.51
N PHE A 103 -14.52 4.61 -3.32
CA PHE A 103 -14.42 3.88 -2.06
C PHE A 103 -15.54 4.30 -1.10
N ALA A 104 -15.89 3.39 -0.19
CA ALA A 104 -16.92 3.63 0.81
C ALA A 104 -16.53 4.76 1.77
N ALA A 105 -17.54 5.53 2.21
CA ALA A 105 -17.32 6.68 3.10
C ALA A 105 -16.56 6.31 4.38
N GLY A 106 -16.86 5.16 4.99
CA GLY A 106 -16.18 4.71 6.20
C GLY A 106 -14.69 4.44 5.97
N PHE A 107 -14.35 3.88 4.82
CA PHE A 107 -12.95 3.63 4.45
C PHE A 107 -12.21 4.94 4.14
N ARG A 108 -12.85 5.86 3.42
CA ARG A 108 -12.29 7.20 3.19
C ARG A 108 -11.97 7.90 4.50
N ASP A 109 -12.92 7.89 5.42
CA ASP A 109 -12.75 8.50 6.74
C ASP A 109 -11.60 7.88 7.51
N TYR A 110 -11.52 6.54 7.50
CA TYR A 110 -10.42 5.80 8.13
C TYR A 110 -9.05 6.23 7.60
N LEU A 111 -8.88 6.23 6.27
CA LEU A 111 -7.59 6.58 5.66
C LEU A 111 -7.23 8.04 5.89
N GLU A 112 -8.17 8.94 5.67
CA GLU A 112 -7.91 10.38 5.72
C GLU A 112 -7.65 10.90 7.14
N LYS A 113 -8.09 10.16 8.16
CA LYS A 113 -7.79 10.43 9.57
C LYS A 113 -6.60 9.65 10.09
N SER A 114 -6.05 8.72 9.31
CA SER A 114 -4.94 7.89 9.75
C SER A 114 -3.66 8.70 9.92
N GLN A 115 -2.82 8.27 10.88
CA GLN A 115 -1.53 8.88 11.11
C GLN A 115 -0.45 8.12 10.33
N PRO A 116 0.57 8.82 9.77
CA PRO A 116 1.71 8.15 9.17
C PRO A 116 2.42 7.26 10.20
N VAL A 117 3.02 6.18 9.71
CA VAL A 117 3.98 5.41 10.50
C VAL A 117 5.32 6.11 10.36
N GLU A 118 5.89 6.53 11.49
CA GLU A 118 7.09 7.36 11.50
C GLU A 118 8.36 6.55 11.14
N ASP A 119 9.37 7.26 10.67
CA ASP A 119 10.75 6.77 10.46
C ASP A 119 10.88 5.62 9.45
N LEU A 120 9.99 5.56 8.47
CA LEU A 120 10.09 4.56 7.44
C LEU A 120 10.84 5.09 6.22
N PRO A 121 11.79 4.30 5.68
CA PRO A 121 12.51 4.71 4.48
C PRO A 121 11.61 4.65 3.24
N PRO A 122 11.90 5.46 2.19
CA PRO A 122 11.25 5.32 0.90
C PRO A 122 11.41 3.91 0.32
N ILE A 123 10.43 3.47 -0.48
CA ILE A 123 10.50 2.14 -1.09
C ILE A 123 11.76 1.97 -1.97
N SER A 124 12.18 3.03 -2.64
CA SER A 124 13.40 3.04 -3.45
C SER A 124 14.64 2.70 -2.63
N GLN A 125 14.70 3.18 -1.39
CA GLN A 125 15.79 2.87 -0.48
C GLN A 125 15.80 1.39 -0.11
N LEU A 126 14.63 0.82 0.17
CA LEU A 126 14.50 -0.61 0.46
C LEU A 126 14.91 -1.47 -0.73
N ILE A 127 14.53 -1.08 -1.94
CA ILE A 127 14.87 -1.80 -3.17
C ILE A 127 16.40 -1.80 -3.38
N ARG A 128 17.09 -0.71 -3.03
CA ARG A 128 18.54 -0.63 -3.11
C ARG A 128 19.26 -1.39 -1.99
N GLY A 129 18.52 -1.94 -1.03
CA GLY A 129 19.11 -2.65 0.11
C GLY A 129 19.72 -1.74 1.17
N GLU A 130 19.40 -0.45 1.16
CA GLU A 130 19.87 0.49 2.16
C GLU A 130 18.99 0.40 3.41
N SER A 131 19.63 0.25 4.60
CA SER A 131 18.89 0.21 5.85
C SER A 131 18.94 1.57 6.56
N PRO A 132 17.93 1.88 7.42
CA PRO A 132 17.91 3.15 8.17
C PRO A 132 19.12 3.35 9.08
N SER A 133 19.77 2.26 9.53
CA SER A 133 20.95 2.30 10.39
C SER A 133 22.22 2.78 9.66
N ASP A 134 22.24 2.71 8.34
CA ASP A 134 23.42 3.11 7.55
C ASP A 134 23.60 4.63 7.48
N LYS A 135 22.59 5.40 7.86
CA LYS A 135 22.68 6.87 7.90
C LYS A 135 23.29 7.43 9.17
N SER A 136 23.34 6.66 10.25
CA SER A 136 23.86 7.13 11.55
C SER A 136 25.38 7.03 11.68
N GLY A 137 26.06 6.45 10.70
CA GLY A 137 27.52 6.30 10.70
C GLY A 137 28.30 7.32 9.88
N ARG A 138 27.64 8.33 9.33
CA ARG A 138 28.30 9.40 8.54
C ARG A 138 28.17 10.74 9.26
N THR A 139 28.98 10.92 10.24
CA THR A 139 29.33 12.25 10.76
C THR A 139 30.68 12.66 10.20
#